data_d01bde7c0503986591f6c7ae9bfd999c
#
_entry.id   d01bde7c0503986591f6c7ae9bfd999c
#
_cell.length_a   1.000
_cell.length_b   1.000
_cell.length_c   1.000
_cell.angle_alpha   90.00
_cell.angle_beta   90.00
_cell.angle_gamma   90.00
#
_symmetry.space_group_name_H-M   'P 1'
#
loop_
_entity.id
_entity.type
_entity.pdbx_description
1 polymer ?
#
loop_
_entity_poly.entity_id
_entity_poly.type
_entity_poly.pdbx_seq_one_letter_code
_entity_poly.pdbx_strand_id
1 'polypeptide(L)'
;MIRVYTGKGKGKTTSALGEALLARGRGVEVLIIQFLKGSTYMGELYGLGRLGIPIIQFGIGCRWSAMIRTGLRHCTGCGECFRQNRDPNIALPLVAQGVEFLKEQIRNPHLSLVILDEVSHALNKGFLELEVLIEIMGQRPDDLDWILTGRDMPTDLTNIVDEWWELQPEKHPFQAGIRSRRGIEY
;
A
#
# COMPACT_ATOMS: atom_id res chain seq x y z
N MET A 1 17.94 2.51 -0.94
CA MET A 1 17.54 2.43 0.50
C MET A 1 16.21 1.71 0.64
N ILE A 2 16.01 0.90 1.71
CA ILE A 2 14.74 0.21 2.01
C ILE A 2 14.21 0.72 3.35
N ARG A 3 12.98 1.25 3.38
CA ARG A 3 12.31 1.77 4.57
C ARG A 3 11.03 0.98 4.86
N VAL A 4 10.76 0.77 6.13
CA VAL A 4 9.53 0.12 6.63
C VAL A 4 8.73 1.09 7.49
N TYR A 5 7.44 1.22 7.19
CA TYR A 5 6.45 1.88 8.05
C TYR A 5 5.44 0.84 8.53
N THR A 6 5.51 0.47 9.81
CA THR A 6 4.65 -0.54 10.42
C THR A 6 3.93 -0.05 11.68
N GLY A 7 3.28 -0.93 12.40
CA GLY A 7 2.61 -0.63 13.67
C GLY A 7 1.09 -0.42 13.56
N LYS A 8 0.46 -0.27 14.74
CA LYS A 8 -1.01 -0.20 14.89
C LYS A 8 -1.58 1.20 14.64
N GLY A 9 -0.72 2.24 14.67
CA GLY A 9 -1.12 3.63 14.46
C GLY A 9 -1.52 3.94 13.02
N LYS A 10 -2.23 5.05 12.85
CA LYS A 10 -2.46 5.68 11.54
C LYS A 10 -1.17 6.36 11.07
N GLY A 11 -1.07 6.56 9.74
CA GLY A 11 0.02 7.34 9.17
C GLY A 11 0.99 6.54 8.29
N LYS A 12 1.00 5.21 8.35
CA LYS A 12 1.90 4.38 7.52
C LYS A 12 1.84 4.73 6.03
N THR A 13 0.68 4.50 5.41
CA THR A 13 0.43 4.89 4.02
C THR A 13 0.65 6.38 3.81
N THR A 14 0.18 7.24 4.73
CA THR A 14 0.32 8.71 4.61
C THR A 14 1.79 9.14 4.60
N SER A 15 2.64 8.55 5.43
CA SER A 15 4.09 8.82 5.45
C SER A 15 4.72 8.40 4.12
N ALA A 16 4.43 7.19 3.65
CA ALA A 16 4.92 6.70 2.37
C ALA A 16 4.46 7.60 1.20
N LEU A 17 3.21 8.06 1.20
CA LEU A 17 2.70 9.00 0.19
C LEU A 17 3.32 10.38 0.30
N GLY A 18 3.66 10.84 1.51
CA GLY A 18 4.42 12.06 1.73
C GLY A 18 5.79 12.01 1.06
N GLU A 19 6.50 10.88 1.20
CA GLU A 19 7.77 10.66 0.50
C GLU A 19 7.61 10.59 -1.02
N ALA A 20 6.55 9.93 -1.51
CA ALA A 20 6.21 9.91 -2.93
C ALA A 20 6.02 11.33 -3.50
N LEU A 21 5.31 12.18 -2.76
CA LEU A 21 5.11 13.58 -3.12
C LEU A 21 6.42 14.36 -3.19
N LEU A 22 7.29 14.20 -2.18
CA LEU A 22 8.60 14.86 -2.13
C LEU A 22 9.51 14.38 -3.27
N ALA A 23 9.54 13.07 -3.54
CA ALA A 23 10.29 12.48 -4.64
C ALA A 23 9.79 13.02 -6.00
N ARG A 24 8.48 13.02 -6.22
CA ARG A 24 7.88 13.54 -7.45
C ARG A 24 8.14 15.02 -7.65
N GLY A 25 8.12 15.81 -6.58
CA GLY A 25 8.47 17.24 -6.62
C GLY A 25 9.90 17.50 -7.04
N ARG A 26 10.82 16.54 -6.91
CA ARG A 26 12.20 16.58 -7.39
C ARG A 26 12.37 15.98 -8.79
N GLY A 27 11.31 15.59 -9.46
CA GLY A 27 11.35 14.96 -10.78
C GLY A 27 11.66 13.46 -10.75
N VAL A 28 11.64 12.82 -9.58
CA VAL A 28 11.91 11.39 -9.42
C VAL A 28 10.68 10.57 -9.84
N GLU A 29 10.89 9.51 -10.59
CA GLU A 29 9.82 8.57 -10.94
C GLU A 29 9.47 7.66 -9.77
N VAL A 30 8.19 7.62 -9.45
CA VAL A 30 7.62 6.89 -8.31
C VAL A 30 6.55 5.94 -8.79
N LEU A 31 6.53 4.73 -8.27
CA LEU A 31 5.46 3.76 -8.45
C LEU A 31 4.90 3.32 -7.10
N ILE A 32 3.58 3.31 -6.96
CA ILE A 32 2.90 2.79 -5.78
C ILE A 32 2.11 1.54 -6.18
N ILE A 33 2.39 0.44 -5.49
CA ILE A 33 1.64 -0.81 -5.59
C ILE A 33 0.93 -1.04 -4.26
N GLN A 34 -0.40 -1.16 -4.30
CA GLN A 34 -1.20 -1.47 -3.12
C GLN A 34 -1.72 -2.91 -3.20
N PHE A 35 -1.34 -3.73 -2.23
CA PHE A 35 -1.83 -5.09 -2.11
C PHE A 35 -3.14 -5.15 -1.31
N LEU A 36 -4.02 -6.06 -1.69
CA LEU A 36 -5.28 -6.34 -1.00
C LEU A 36 -6.19 -5.11 -0.83
N LYS A 37 -5.99 -4.13 -1.68
CA LYS A 37 -6.82 -2.92 -1.80
C LYS A 37 -7.34 -2.80 -3.22
N GLY A 38 -8.59 -2.40 -3.37
CA GLY A 38 -9.20 -2.08 -4.66
C GLY A 38 -9.66 -0.63 -4.70
N SER A 39 -9.97 -0.13 -5.90
CA SER A 39 -10.38 1.25 -6.18
C SER A 39 -11.74 1.58 -5.56
N THR A 40 -11.81 1.69 -4.25
CA THR A 40 -13.06 1.94 -3.57
C THR A 40 -13.32 3.44 -3.46
N TYR A 41 -12.73 4.07 -2.49
CA TYR A 41 -12.97 5.47 -2.10
C TYR A 41 -11.78 5.95 -1.28
N MET A 42 -10.60 5.72 -1.80
CA MET A 42 -9.39 6.12 -1.10
C MET A 42 -9.05 7.54 -1.52
N GLY A 43 -9.03 8.46 -0.56
CA GLY A 43 -8.78 9.87 -0.80
C GLY A 43 -7.46 10.13 -1.54
N GLU A 44 -6.47 9.29 -1.30
CA GLU A 44 -5.15 9.34 -1.95
C GLU A 44 -5.21 9.18 -3.47
N LEU A 45 -6.15 8.40 -4.03
CA LEU A 45 -6.23 8.17 -5.48
C LEU A 45 -6.42 9.45 -6.27
N TYR A 46 -7.23 10.38 -5.75
CA TYR A 46 -7.47 11.68 -6.41
C TYR A 46 -6.24 12.59 -6.35
N GLY A 47 -5.59 12.63 -5.19
CA GLY A 47 -4.38 13.43 -5.00
C GLY A 47 -3.24 12.96 -5.88
N LEU A 48 -2.97 11.66 -5.85
CA LEU A 48 -1.89 11.03 -6.64
C LEU A 48 -2.12 11.18 -8.14
N GLY A 49 -3.36 10.97 -8.62
CA GLY A 49 -3.70 11.15 -10.03
C GLY A 49 -3.44 12.57 -10.54
N ARG A 50 -3.71 13.61 -9.73
CA ARG A 50 -3.40 15.00 -10.06
C ARG A 50 -1.91 15.31 -10.09
N LEU A 51 -1.12 14.58 -9.33
CA LEU A 51 0.32 14.72 -9.26
C LEU A 51 1.07 13.85 -10.29
N GLY A 52 0.32 13.06 -11.08
CA GLY A 52 0.90 12.13 -12.04
C GLY A 52 1.73 11.02 -11.38
N ILE A 53 1.38 10.64 -10.15
CA ILE A 53 2.00 9.51 -9.44
C ILE A 53 1.15 8.26 -9.71
N PRO A 54 1.68 7.26 -10.43
CA PRO A 54 0.95 6.02 -10.69
C PRO A 54 0.76 5.21 -9.42
N ILE A 55 -0.47 4.76 -9.22
CA ILE A 55 -0.85 3.85 -8.15
C ILE A 55 -1.64 2.69 -8.75
N ILE A 56 -1.14 1.49 -8.55
CA ILE A 56 -1.73 0.25 -9.07
C ILE A 56 -2.19 -0.59 -7.89
N GLN A 57 -3.43 -1.07 -7.96
CA GLN A 57 -4.06 -1.80 -6.87
C GLN A 57 -4.33 -3.25 -7.25
N PHE A 58 -3.80 -4.17 -6.46
CA PHE A 58 -4.03 -5.60 -6.59
C PHE A 58 -4.91 -6.10 -5.43
N GLY A 59 -6.19 -5.90 -5.61
CA GLY A 59 -7.23 -6.28 -4.66
C GLY A 59 -8.63 -5.93 -5.14
N ILE A 60 -9.63 -6.38 -4.40
CA ILE A 60 -11.03 -6.13 -4.71
C ILE A 60 -11.51 -4.85 -4.02
N GLY A 61 -12.13 -3.98 -4.79
CA GLY A 61 -12.79 -2.78 -4.29
C GLY A 61 -14.24 -3.04 -3.85
N CYS A 62 -14.87 -2.00 -3.32
CA CYS A 62 -16.29 -2.03 -2.99
C CYS A 62 -17.14 -2.04 -4.28
N ARG A 63 -18.10 -2.93 -4.39
CA ARG A 63 -19.05 -2.97 -5.52
C ARG A 63 -19.82 -1.65 -5.71
N TRP A 64 -19.92 -0.84 -4.65
CA TRP A 64 -20.57 0.46 -4.66
C TRP A 64 -19.62 1.63 -4.85
N SER A 65 -18.36 1.35 -5.18
CA SER A 65 -17.30 2.37 -5.21
C SER A 65 -17.65 3.57 -6.09
N ALA A 66 -18.23 3.36 -7.27
CA ALA A 66 -18.64 4.46 -8.17
C ALA A 66 -19.66 5.37 -7.51
N MET A 67 -20.71 4.81 -6.89
CA MET A 67 -21.75 5.59 -6.20
C MET A 67 -21.21 6.32 -4.97
N ILE A 68 -20.28 5.71 -4.24
CA ILE A 68 -19.66 6.36 -3.07
C ILE A 68 -18.76 7.51 -3.52
N ARG A 69 -18.00 7.35 -4.59
CA ARG A 69 -17.15 8.41 -5.15
C ARG A 69 -17.97 9.61 -5.64
N THR A 70 -19.10 9.36 -6.28
CA THR A 70 -19.99 10.41 -6.79
C THR A 70 -20.85 11.06 -5.69
N GLY A 71 -20.81 10.53 -4.47
CA GLY A 71 -21.64 11.04 -3.36
C GLY A 71 -23.09 10.55 -3.35
N LEU A 72 -23.48 9.69 -4.32
CA LEU A 72 -24.83 9.10 -4.40
C LEU A 72 -25.09 8.07 -3.30
N ARG A 73 -24.04 7.58 -2.65
CA ARG A 73 -24.11 6.61 -1.56
C ARG A 73 -23.01 6.86 -0.55
N HIS A 74 -23.29 6.58 0.73
CA HIS A 74 -22.28 6.56 1.79
C HIS A 74 -21.81 5.15 2.10
N CYS A 75 -20.55 5.02 2.54
CA CYS A 75 -20.04 3.76 3.05
C CYS A 75 -20.77 3.40 4.35
N THR A 76 -21.37 2.21 4.38
CA THR A 76 -22.10 1.68 5.56
C THR A 76 -21.20 0.89 6.50
N GLY A 77 -19.91 0.71 6.16
CA GLY A 77 -18.98 -0.10 6.96
C GLY A 77 -19.30 -1.61 6.93
N CYS A 78 -19.93 -2.11 5.86
CA CYS A 78 -20.34 -3.53 5.76
C CYS A 78 -19.16 -4.52 5.78
N GLY A 79 -17.92 -4.06 5.49
CA GLY A 79 -16.70 -4.86 5.52
C GLY A 79 -16.54 -5.87 4.37
N GLU A 80 -17.44 -5.88 3.39
CA GLU A 80 -17.41 -6.86 2.30
C GLU A 80 -16.12 -6.80 1.48
N CYS A 81 -15.63 -5.61 1.15
CA CYS A 81 -14.37 -5.41 0.44
C CYS A 81 -13.16 -5.96 1.22
N PHE A 82 -13.15 -5.85 2.56
CA PHE A 82 -12.11 -6.45 3.38
C PHE A 82 -12.21 -7.97 3.42
N ARG A 83 -13.43 -8.51 3.43
CA ARG A 83 -13.66 -9.96 3.48
C ARG A 83 -13.20 -10.63 2.21
N GLN A 84 -13.52 -10.06 1.05
CA GLN A 84 -13.10 -10.57 -0.25
C GLN A 84 -11.56 -10.57 -0.41
N ASN A 85 -10.88 -9.54 0.08
CA ASN A 85 -9.40 -9.47 0.06
C ASN A 85 -8.72 -10.42 1.08
N ARG A 86 -9.49 -11.16 1.87
CA ARG A 86 -8.99 -12.20 2.79
C ARG A 86 -9.31 -13.62 2.30
N ASP A 87 -10.10 -13.74 1.25
CA ASP A 87 -10.41 -15.04 0.63
C ASP A 87 -9.20 -15.45 -0.24
N PRO A 88 -8.53 -16.59 0.07
CA PRO A 88 -7.37 -17.04 -0.69
C PRO A 88 -7.66 -17.24 -2.18
N ASN A 89 -8.87 -17.69 -2.54
CA ASN A 89 -9.23 -17.92 -3.93
C ASN A 89 -9.27 -16.62 -4.76
N ILE A 90 -9.46 -15.49 -4.10
CA ILE A 90 -9.48 -14.15 -4.72
C ILE A 90 -8.12 -13.47 -4.56
N ALA A 91 -7.56 -13.52 -3.36
CA ALA A 91 -6.37 -12.76 -3.00
C ALA A 91 -5.09 -13.31 -3.64
N LEU A 92 -4.89 -14.62 -3.64
CA LEU A 92 -3.68 -15.26 -4.20
C LEU A 92 -3.41 -14.86 -5.66
N PRO A 93 -4.37 -15.00 -6.61
CA PRO A 93 -4.10 -14.62 -8.00
C PRO A 93 -3.85 -13.12 -8.16
N LEU A 94 -4.49 -12.26 -7.36
CA LEU A 94 -4.28 -10.81 -7.42
C LEU A 94 -2.90 -10.42 -6.87
N VAL A 95 -2.47 -11.02 -5.76
CA VAL A 95 -1.14 -10.80 -5.20
C VAL A 95 -0.07 -11.30 -6.16
N ALA A 96 -0.25 -12.50 -6.75
CA ALA A 96 0.68 -13.03 -7.75
C ALA A 96 0.83 -12.09 -8.96
N GLN A 97 -0.28 -11.55 -9.48
CA GLN A 97 -0.24 -10.55 -10.56
C GLN A 97 0.52 -9.29 -10.13
N GLY A 98 0.33 -8.83 -8.88
CA GLY A 98 1.05 -7.68 -8.33
C GLY A 98 2.55 -7.94 -8.22
N VAL A 99 2.95 -9.14 -7.86
CA VAL A 99 4.36 -9.56 -7.79
C VAL A 99 4.99 -9.60 -9.18
N GLU A 100 4.33 -10.20 -10.16
CA GLU A 100 4.84 -10.22 -11.54
C GLU A 100 4.92 -8.80 -12.14
N PHE A 101 3.91 -7.97 -11.89
CA PHE A 101 3.96 -6.55 -12.28
C PHE A 101 5.15 -5.84 -11.64
N LEU A 102 5.39 -6.05 -10.33
CA LEU A 102 6.54 -5.48 -9.63
C LEU A 102 7.87 -5.88 -10.28
N LYS A 103 8.05 -7.18 -10.57
CA LYS A 103 9.26 -7.71 -11.25
C LYS A 103 9.52 -7.06 -12.60
N GLU A 104 8.48 -6.73 -13.34
CA GLU A 104 8.59 -6.01 -14.61
C GLU A 104 9.01 -4.56 -14.39
N GLN A 105 8.35 -3.87 -13.43
CA GLN A 105 8.57 -2.44 -13.21
C GLN A 105 9.94 -2.11 -12.63
N ILE A 106 10.52 -2.94 -11.78
CA ILE A 106 11.87 -2.70 -11.22
C ILE A 106 12.99 -2.77 -12.27
N ARG A 107 12.69 -3.24 -13.48
CA ARG A 107 13.62 -3.23 -14.63
C ARG A 107 13.61 -1.87 -15.37
N ASN A 108 12.66 -0.99 -15.06
CA ASN A 108 12.62 0.36 -15.63
C ASN A 108 13.75 1.21 -15.03
N PRO A 109 14.76 1.63 -15.82
CA PRO A 109 15.91 2.37 -15.29
C PRO A 109 15.58 3.79 -14.83
N HIS A 110 14.38 4.28 -15.12
CA HIS A 110 13.92 5.60 -14.68
C HIS A 110 13.19 5.54 -13.33
N LEU A 111 12.76 4.35 -12.90
CA LEU A 111 12.05 4.18 -11.64
C LEU A 111 13.03 4.27 -10.47
N SER A 112 12.85 5.23 -9.59
CA SER A 112 13.76 5.50 -8.48
C SER A 112 13.11 5.30 -7.10
N LEU A 113 11.78 5.20 -7.02
CA LEU A 113 11.07 4.90 -5.77
C LEU A 113 9.90 3.94 -6.03
N VAL A 114 9.90 2.81 -5.33
CA VAL A 114 8.77 1.87 -5.27
C VAL A 114 8.18 1.86 -3.86
N ILE A 115 6.87 1.99 -3.77
CA ILE A 115 6.11 1.87 -2.53
C ILE A 115 5.22 0.63 -2.62
N LEU A 116 5.43 -0.32 -1.71
CA LEU A 116 4.56 -1.49 -1.55
C LEU A 116 3.65 -1.28 -0.33
N ASP A 117 2.46 -0.75 -0.59
CA ASP A 117 1.50 -0.44 0.45
C ASP A 117 0.67 -1.67 0.84
N GLU A 118 0.51 -1.91 2.15
CA GLU A 118 -0.14 -3.07 2.77
C GLU A 118 0.52 -4.43 2.42
N VAL A 119 1.78 -4.44 2.01
CA VAL A 119 2.50 -5.69 1.67
C VAL A 119 2.59 -6.64 2.84
N SER A 120 2.68 -6.13 4.08
CA SER A 120 2.69 -6.98 5.28
C SER A 120 1.44 -7.85 5.40
N HIS A 121 0.28 -7.38 4.94
CA HIS A 121 -0.94 -8.19 4.94
C HIS A 121 -0.85 -9.37 3.98
N ALA A 122 -0.23 -9.20 2.81
CA ALA A 122 0.00 -10.29 1.87
C ALA A 122 0.98 -11.33 2.46
N LEU A 123 2.07 -10.87 3.10
CA LEU A 123 3.04 -11.71 3.79
C LEU A 123 2.39 -12.50 4.94
N ASN A 124 1.72 -11.81 5.86
CA ASN A 124 1.11 -12.43 7.06
C ASN A 124 -0.03 -13.40 6.75
N LYS A 125 -0.60 -13.32 5.54
CA LYS A 125 -1.63 -14.24 5.06
C LYS A 125 -1.06 -15.40 4.24
N GLY A 126 0.25 -15.43 3.99
CA GLY A 126 0.87 -16.42 3.11
C GLY A 126 0.43 -16.29 1.65
N PHE A 127 0.00 -15.08 1.23
CA PHE A 127 -0.30 -14.81 -0.18
C PHE A 127 0.94 -14.38 -0.96
N LEU A 128 1.97 -13.94 -0.25
CA LEU A 128 3.31 -13.64 -0.74
C LEU A 128 4.30 -14.24 0.25
N GLU A 129 5.20 -15.07 -0.25
CA GLU A 129 6.30 -15.60 0.56
C GLU A 129 7.34 -14.51 0.81
N LEU A 130 7.90 -14.48 2.03
CA LEU A 130 8.87 -13.48 2.43
C LEU A 130 10.14 -13.56 1.60
N GLU A 131 10.59 -14.78 1.33
CA GLU A 131 11.78 -15.09 0.54
C GLU A 131 11.68 -14.54 -0.88
N VAL A 132 10.49 -14.62 -1.49
CA VAL A 132 10.23 -14.06 -2.82
C VAL A 132 10.35 -12.54 -2.80
N LEU A 133 9.83 -11.87 -1.77
CA LEU A 133 9.98 -10.41 -1.64
C LEU A 133 11.44 -10.02 -1.44
N ILE A 134 12.18 -10.74 -0.60
CA ILE A 134 13.61 -10.52 -0.35
C ILE A 134 14.40 -10.68 -1.65
N GLU A 135 14.14 -11.74 -2.40
CA GLU A 135 14.80 -11.99 -3.69
C GLU A 135 14.56 -10.83 -4.67
N ILE A 136 13.32 -10.37 -4.80
CA ILE A 136 12.98 -9.24 -5.68
C ILE A 136 13.72 -7.97 -5.24
N MET A 137 13.73 -7.66 -3.95
CA MET A 137 14.47 -6.52 -3.41
C MET A 137 15.97 -6.64 -3.63
N GLY A 138 16.54 -7.85 -3.58
CA GLY A 138 17.94 -8.11 -3.87
C GLY A 138 18.34 -7.93 -5.34
N GLN A 139 17.40 -8.07 -6.26
CA GLN A 139 17.60 -7.88 -7.71
C GLN A 139 17.42 -6.40 -8.16
N ARG A 140 17.11 -5.50 -7.23
CA ARG A 140 16.88 -4.08 -7.54
C ARG A 140 18.14 -3.38 -8.03
N PRO A 141 18.04 -2.35 -8.90
CA PRO A 141 19.11 -1.39 -9.12
C PRO A 141 19.53 -0.69 -7.81
N ASP A 142 20.79 -0.33 -7.67
CA ASP A 142 21.35 0.29 -6.45
C ASP A 142 20.69 1.64 -6.10
N ASP A 143 20.21 2.35 -7.10
CA ASP A 143 19.55 3.65 -7.00
C ASP A 143 18.02 3.58 -6.81
N LEU A 144 17.45 2.38 -6.75
CA LEU A 144 16.02 2.20 -6.49
C LEU A 144 15.74 2.13 -4.99
N ASP A 145 15.04 3.13 -4.50
CA ASP A 145 14.53 3.17 -3.13
C ASP A 145 13.22 2.40 -2.97
N TRP A 146 13.03 1.81 -1.78
CA TRP A 146 11.84 1.04 -1.45
C TRP A 146 11.20 1.54 -0.16
N ILE A 147 9.86 1.55 -0.15
CA ILE A 147 9.06 1.77 1.06
C ILE A 147 8.06 0.63 1.18
N LEU A 148 8.10 -0.08 2.29
CA LEU A 148 7.17 -1.15 2.63
C LEU A 148 6.23 -0.66 3.72
N THR A 149 4.92 -0.84 3.55
CA THR A 149 3.97 -0.49 4.60
C THR A 149 3.06 -1.64 4.98
N GLY A 150 2.50 -1.53 6.17
CA GLY A 150 1.46 -2.41 6.67
C GLY A 150 1.60 -2.69 8.17
N ARG A 151 0.60 -3.37 8.74
CA ARG A 151 0.62 -3.77 10.14
C ARG A 151 1.39 -5.06 10.32
N ASP A 152 1.99 -5.22 11.50
CA ASP A 152 2.65 -6.48 11.87
C ASP A 152 3.63 -6.95 10.78
N MET A 153 4.52 -6.05 10.33
CA MET A 153 5.55 -6.36 9.34
C MET A 153 6.48 -7.46 9.90
N PRO A 154 6.81 -8.49 9.12
CA PRO A 154 7.72 -9.55 9.57
C PRO A 154 9.06 -9.01 10.04
N THR A 155 9.45 -9.36 11.27
CA THR A 155 10.70 -8.89 11.90
C THR A 155 11.95 -9.41 11.22
N ASP A 156 11.86 -10.49 10.46
CA ASP A 156 12.97 -11.03 9.65
C ASP A 156 13.50 -10.00 8.65
N LEU A 157 12.69 -9.01 8.26
CA LEU A 157 13.11 -7.91 7.41
C LEU A 157 14.06 -6.91 8.11
N THR A 158 14.13 -6.88 9.45
CA THR A 158 14.94 -5.88 10.18
C THR A 158 16.42 -5.94 9.82
N ASN A 159 16.93 -7.10 9.41
CA ASN A 159 18.34 -7.28 9.05
C ASN A 159 18.69 -6.83 7.63
N ILE A 160 17.68 -6.52 6.81
CA ILE A 160 17.87 -6.18 5.38
C ILE A 160 17.30 -4.81 4.99
N VAL A 161 16.60 -4.15 5.91
CA VAL A 161 16.08 -2.80 5.70
C VAL A 161 17.00 -1.76 6.35
N ASP A 162 17.07 -0.58 5.75
CA ASP A 162 17.91 0.51 6.23
C ASP A 162 17.22 1.31 7.35
N GLU A 163 15.88 1.43 7.29
CA GLU A 163 15.09 2.16 8.29
C GLU A 163 13.82 1.42 8.65
N TRP A 164 13.49 1.41 9.95
CA TRP A 164 12.28 0.79 10.48
C TRP A 164 11.55 1.75 11.41
N TRP A 165 10.34 2.13 11.01
CA TRP A 165 9.48 3.05 11.75
C TRP A 165 8.23 2.33 12.24
N GLU A 166 8.02 2.33 13.55
CA GLU A 166 6.82 1.77 14.17
C GLU A 166 5.88 2.87 14.66
N LEU A 167 4.74 3.03 13.99
CA LEU A 167 3.74 4.03 14.32
C LEU A 167 2.77 3.48 15.37
N GLN A 168 2.85 4.03 16.58
CA GLN A 168 2.00 3.67 17.69
C GLN A 168 0.93 4.74 17.93
N PRO A 169 -0.34 4.37 18.18
CA PRO A 169 -1.38 5.34 18.49
C PRO A 169 -1.36 5.65 19.99
N GLU A 170 -1.13 6.89 20.36
CA GLU A 170 -1.42 7.37 21.74
C GLU A 170 -2.93 7.51 21.94
N LYS A 171 -3.63 8.05 20.94
CA LYS A 171 -5.10 8.15 20.86
C LYS A 171 -5.53 7.82 19.43
N HIS A 172 -6.51 6.95 19.26
CA HIS A 172 -6.98 6.56 17.93
C HIS A 172 -8.46 6.94 17.73
N PRO A 173 -8.83 7.62 16.61
CA PRO A 173 -10.21 8.04 16.35
C PRO A 173 -11.23 6.91 16.45
N PHE A 174 -10.86 5.70 16.02
CA PHE A 174 -11.72 4.52 16.12
C PHE A 174 -12.11 4.17 17.56
N GLN A 175 -11.18 4.33 18.51
CA GLN A 175 -11.44 4.11 19.95
C GLN A 175 -12.40 5.18 20.50
N ALA A 176 -12.42 6.37 19.89
CA ALA A 176 -13.36 7.44 20.21
C ALA A 176 -14.69 7.33 19.43
N GLY A 177 -14.94 6.21 18.73
CA GLY A 177 -16.16 5.99 17.97
C GLY A 177 -16.29 6.85 16.69
N ILE A 178 -15.22 7.53 16.29
CA ILE A 178 -15.21 8.37 15.08
C ILE A 178 -15.19 7.46 13.84
N ARG A 179 -16.23 7.58 13.02
CA ARG A 179 -16.35 6.85 11.75
C ARG A 179 -15.41 7.41 10.69
N SER A 180 -15.10 6.58 9.68
CA SER A 180 -14.30 6.99 8.52
C SER A 180 -14.93 8.20 7.81
N ARG A 181 -14.11 9.19 7.47
CA ARG A 181 -14.53 10.47 6.86
C ARG A 181 -14.07 10.55 5.41
N ARG A 182 -14.92 11.13 4.57
CA ARG A 182 -14.61 11.36 3.16
C ARG A 182 -13.44 12.35 3.03
N GLY A 183 -12.51 12.04 2.12
CA GLY A 183 -11.32 12.87 1.88
C GLY A 183 -10.20 12.71 2.91
N ILE A 184 -10.41 11.87 3.96
CA ILE A 184 -9.40 11.59 4.98
C ILE A 184 -9.12 10.08 5.04
N GLU A 185 -10.14 9.27 5.34
CA GLU A 185 -10.01 7.82 5.35
C GLU A 185 -10.52 7.18 4.04
N TYR A 186 -11.33 7.88 3.27
CA TYR A 186 -11.82 7.45 1.95
C TYR A 186 -12.17 8.62 1.04
#